data_7c95e8c89b2e7b5ceeaff267180d5799
#
_entry.id   7c95e8c89b2e7b5ceeaff267180d5799
#
_cell.length_a   1.000
_cell.length_b   1.000
_cell.length_c   1.000
_cell.angle_alpha   90.00
_cell.angle_beta   90.00
_cell.angle_gamma   90.00
#
_symmetry.space_group_name_H-M   'P 1'
#
loop_
_entity.id
_entity.type
_entity.pdbx_description
1 polymer ?
#
loop_
_entity_poly.entity_id
_entity_poly.type
_entity_poly.pdbx_seq_one_letter_code
_entity_poly.pdbx_strand_id
1 'polypeptide(L)'
;MREHAFSRPVPAGRRAPGRGGQALSDGPDDVRRLHRLLESRRPVSERLATCEDGTVFVFALLLTWGELSRARYHAELDVITVHAVHGRTLVLYDVVGAAIPPLDALVAAIGEDVDRVVTLFVPDRLGDGFTAEPRDAARAAALGDHDFVDVMVRGPLDVPEPFMLPALART
;
A
#
# COMPACT_ATOMS: atom_id res chain seq x y z
N MET A 1 -10.88 -11.83 -16.52
CA MET A 1 -10.84 -10.69 -15.60
C MET A 1 -9.39 -10.26 -15.48
N ARG A 2 -9.05 -8.98 -15.65
CA ARG A 2 -7.66 -8.49 -15.59
C ARG A 2 -7.50 -7.53 -14.43
N GLU A 3 -6.44 -7.69 -13.65
CA GLU A 3 -6.10 -6.75 -12.61
C GLU A 3 -5.50 -5.46 -13.19
N HIS A 4 -5.78 -4.35 -12.51
CA HIS A 4 -5.31 -3.03 -12.87
C HIS A 4 -4.59 -2.38 -11.69
N ALA A 5 -3.38 -1.92 -11.88
CA ALA A 5 -2.79 -0.96 -10.96
C ALA A 5 -3.41 0.42 -11.17
N PHE A 6 -3.36 1.26 -10.16
CA PHE A 6 -3.91 2.61 -10.25
C PHE A 6 -2.79 3.62 -10.09
N SER A 7 -2.71 4.57 -11.01
CA SER A 7 -1.69 5.61 -10.95
C SER A 7 -2.28 7.00 -10.87
N ARG A 8 -1.57 7.89 -10.18
CA ARG A 8 -1.89 9.31 -10.07
C ARG A 8 -0.62 10.14 -10.17
N PRO A 9 -0.56 11.18 -11.04
CA PRO A 9 0.52 12.13 -11.00
C PRO A 9 0.50 12.93 -9.70
N VAL A 10 1.67 13.26 -9.20
CA VAL A 10 1.83 14.09 -8.02
C VAL A 10 2.39 15.44 -8.45
N PRO A 11 1.66 16.55 -8.25
CA PRO A 11 2.13 17.86 -8.66
C PRO A 11 3.48 18.18 -8.02
N ALA A 12 4.40 18.72 -8.83
CA ALA A 12 5.64 19.28 -8.31
C ALA A 12 5.30 20.48 -7.42
N GLY A 13 5.42 20.32 -6.12
CA GLY A 13 5.16 21.33 -5.12
C GLY A 13 6.30 21.41 -4.12
N ARG A 14 6.40 22.51 -3.39
CA ARG A 14 7.29 22.63 -2.23
C ARG A 14 6.87 21.59 -1.19
N ARG A 15 7.48 20.42 -1.23
CA ARG A 15 7.33 19.45 -0.17
C ARG A 15 8.31 19.82 0.93
N ALA A 16 7.78 20.09 2.12
CA ALA A 16 8.61 20.00 3.30
C ALA A 16 9.17 18.58 3.34
N PRO A 17 10.46 18.38 3.61
CA PRO A 17 11.00 17.05 3.78
C PRO A 17 10.21 16.37 4.91
N GLY A 18 9.41 15.36 4.54
CA GLY A 18 8.76 14.50 5.51
C GLY A 18 9.82 13.79 6.35
N ARG A 19 9.43 13.28 7.50
CA ARG A 19 10.36 12.51 8.36
C ARG A 19 10.63 11.11 7.82
N GLY A 20 10.06 10.74 6.66
CA GLY A 20 10.29 9.48 5.98
C GLY A 20 9.63 8.25 6.64
N GLY A 21 8.92 8.44 7.74
CA GLY A 21 8.40 7.35 8.56
C GLY A 21 9.49 6.54 9.27
N GLN A 22 9.17 6.01 10.44
CA GLN A 22 10.05 5.11 11.19
C GLN A 22 9.90 3.69 10.65
N ALA A 23 10.97 3.07 10.19
CA ALA A 23 10.97 1.65 9.84
C ALA A 23 10.62 0.81 11.08
N LEU A 24 9.71 -0.14 10.92
CA LEU A 24 9.36 -1.05 12.00
C LEU A 24 10.48 -2.07 12.24
N SER A 25 10.66 -2.45 13.49
CA SER A 25 11.56 -3.49 13.94
C SER A 25 10.78 -4.62 14.61
N ASP A 26 11.48 -5.68 14.99
CA ASP A 26 10.96 -6.78 15.84
C ASP A 26 10.94 -6.41 17.33
N GLY A 27 11.30 -5.17 17.66
CA GLY A 27 11.24 -4.66 19.02
C GLY A 27 9.81 -4.62 19.60
N PRO A 28 9.66 -4.83 20.90
CA PRO A 28 8.35 -5.01 21.51
C PRO A 28 7.40 -3.80 21.34
N ASP A 29 7.95 -2.60 21.23
CA ASP A 29 7.14 -1.39 21.04
C ASP A 29 6.57 -1.31 19.61
N ASP A 30 7.37 -1.65 18.60
CA ASP A 30 6.94 -1.67 17.21
C ASP A 30 5.96 -2.81 16.95
N VAL A 31 6.19 -3.98 17.56
CA VAL A 31 5.26 -5.12 17.47
C VAL A 31 3.91 -4.76 18.10
N ARG A 32 3.89 -4.12 19.30
CA ARG A 32 2.64 -3.66 19.91
C ARG A 32 1.93 -2.61 19.06
N ARG A 33 2.67 -1.68 18.46
CA ARG A 33 2.12 -0.66 17.54
C ARG A 33 1.51 -1.29 16.32
N LEU A 34 2.22 -2.22 15.69
CA LEU A 34 1.73 -2.96 14.52
C LEU A 34 0.44 -3.71 14.86
N HIS A 35 0.42 -4.45 15.97
CA HIS A 35 -0.76 -5.21 16.42
C HIS A 35 -1.95 -4.28 16.65
N ARG A 36 -1.79 -3.18 17.39
CA ARG A 36 -2.83 -2.19 17.64
C ARG A 36 -3.43 -1.64 16.34
N LEU A 37 -2.58 -1.28 15.37
CA LEU A 37 -3.04 -0.71 14.09
C LEU A 37 -3.70 -1.76 13.20
N LEU A 38 -3.26 -3.01 13.25
CA LEU A 38 -3.92 -4.10 12.53
C LEU A 38 -5.29 -4.43 13.13
N GLU A 39 -5.44 -4.46 14.46
CA GLU A 39 -6.72 -4.69 15.14
C GLU A 39 -7.75 -3.58 14.86
N SER A 40 -7.29 -2.33 14.75
CA SER A 40 -8.15 -1.18 14.45
C SER A 40 -8.22 -0.84 12.96
N ARG A 41 -7.67 -1.68 12.10
CA ARG A 41 -7.49 -1.42 10.69
C ARG A 41 -8.80 -1.13 9.99
N ARG A 42 -8.88 0.04 9.34
CA ARG A 42 -9.90 0.32 8.34
C ARG A 42 -9.45 -0.28 7.00
N PRO A 43 -10.33 -0.99 6.28
CA PRO A 43 -10.03 -1.47 4.93
C PRO A 43 -9.53 -0.33 4.04
N VAL A 44 -8.46 -0.56 3.27
CA VAL A 44 -7.84 0.45 2.40
C VAL A 44 -8.73 0.83 1.21
N SER A 45 -9.73 0.01 0.91
CA SER A 45 -10.73 0.22 -0.13
C SER A 45 -12.11 -0.19 0.36
N GLU A 46 -13.17 0.45 -0.14
CA GLU A 46 -14.56 0.03 0.07
C GLU A 46 -14.98 -1.08 -0.89
N ARG A 47 -14.24 -1.22 -1.99
CA ARG A 47 -14.59 -2.16 -3.07
C ARG A 47 -13.93 -3.52 -2.87
N LEU A 48 -12.66 -3.51 -2.50
CA LEU A 48 -11.88 -4.74 -2.32
C LEU A 48 -10.69 -4.48 -1.41
N ALA A 49 -10.65 -5.12 -0.27
CA ALA A 49 -9.58 -5.01 0.69
C ALA A 49 -9.45 -6.28 1.53
N THR A 50 -8.31 -6.45 2.18
CA THR A 50 -8.14 -7.48 3.22
C THR A 50 -8.99 -7.11 4.43
N CYS A 51 -9.76 -8.08 4.94
CA CYS A 51 -10.56 -7.93 6.17
C CYS A 51 -9.84 -8.62 7.34
N GLU A 52 -9.77 -7.93 8.46
CA GLU A 52 -9.54 -8.39 9.84
C GLU A 52 -8.35 -9.31 10.17
N ASP A 53 -7.63 -9.91 9.22
CA ASP A 53 -6.55 -10.82 9.54
C ASP A 53 -5.17 -10.15 9.46
N GLY A 54 -4.69 -9.64 10.59
CA GLY A 54 -3.35 -9.11 10.74
C GLY A 54 -2.25 -10.13 10.46
N THR A 55 -2.54 -11.41 10.62
CA THR A 55 -1.58 -12.52 10.38
C THR A 55 -1.19 -12.56 8.90
N VAL A 56 -2.18 -12.42 8.00
CA VAL A 56 -1.92 -12.42 6.54
C VAL A 56 -1.00 -11.25 6.16
N PHE A 57 -1.22 -10.07 6.73
CA PHE A 57 -0.36 -8.91 6.49
C PHE A 57 1.09 -9.18 6.88
N VAL A 58 1.32 -9.65 8.13
CA VAL A 58 2.67 -9.92 8.64
C VAL A 58 3.33 -11.04 7.83
N PHE A 59 2.59 -12.10 7.54
CA PHE A 59 3.09 -13.24 6.77
C PHE A 59 3.48 -12.84 5.35
N ALA A 60 2.63 -12.09 4.64
CA ALA A 60 2.92 -11.59 3.31
C ALA A 60 4.14 -10.66 3.29
N LEU A 61 4.27 -9.79 4.30
CA LEU A 61 5.43 -8.89 4.44
C LEU A 61 6.73 -9.68 4.61
N LEU A 62 6.73 -10.67 5.50
CA LEU A 62 7.90 -11.51 5.76
C LEU A 62 8.23 -12.43 4.57
N LEU A 63 7.25 -13.01 3.90
CA LEU A 63 7.48 -13.83 2.70
C LEU A 63 8.02 -13.01 1.53
N THR A 64 7.52 -11.79 1.35
CA THR A 64 7.90 -10.96 0.20
C THR A 64 9.28 -10.32 0.40
N TRP A 65 9.58 -9.83 1.60
CA TRP A 65 10.79 -9.05 1.87
C TRP A 65 11.68 -9.61 2.97
N GLY A 66 11.23 -10.60 3.74
CA GLY A 66 12.00 -11.21 4.82
C GLY A 66 12.13 -10.37 6.09
N GLU A 67 11.53 -9.17 6.13
CA GLU A 67 11.74 -8.23 7.23
C GLU A 67 10.55 -7.27 7.44
N LEU A 68 10.38 -6.79 8.67
CA LEU A 68 9.36 -5.80 9.02
C LEU A 68 9.75 -4.37 8.62
N SER A 69 11.00 -4.10 8.34
CA SER A 69 11.53 -2.75 8.08
C SER A 69 10.96 -2.09 6.81
N ARG A 70 10.31 -2.87 5.94
CA ARG A 70 9.56 -2.37 4.78
C ARG A 70 8.27 -1.68 5.17
N ALA A 71 7.71 -2.01 6.34
CA ALA A 71 6.60 -1.28 6.91
C ALA A 71 7.13 -0.05 7.67
N ARG A 72 6.60 1.12 7.37
CA ARG A 72 7.03 2.40 7.97
C ARG A 72 5.88 3.06 8.71
N TYR A 73 6.12 3.40 9.96
CA TYR A 73 5.15 4.10 10.80
C TYR A 73 5.30 5.62 10.66
N HIS A 74 4.19 6.29 10.41
CA HIS A 74 4.06 7.74 10.31
C HIS A 74 3.28 8.26 11.51
N ALA A 75 3.99 8.81 12.50
CA ALA A 75 3.40 9.18 13.79
C ALA A 75 2.35 10.29 13.68
N GLU A 76 2.54 11.23 12.76
CA GLU A 76 1.63 12.34 12.50
C GLU A 76 0.27 11.94 11.91
N LEU A 77 0.21 10.77 11.29
CA LEU A 77 -1.00 10.21 10.69
C LEU A 77 -1.53 9.00 11.44
N ASP A 78 -0.76 8.46 12.39
CA ASP A 78 -0.98 7.19 13.09
C ASP A 78 -1.29 6.03 12.12
N VAL A 79 -0.48 5.91 11.06
CA VAL A 79 -0.60 4.84 10.06
C VAL A 79 0.74 4.17 9.81
N ILE A 80 0.67 2.93 9.34
CA ILE A 80 1.79 2.22 8.74
C ILE A 80 1.58 2.19 7.23
N THR A 81 2.62 2.50 6.46
CA THR A 81 2.64 2.29 5.01
C THR A 81 3.63 1.19 4.67
N VAL A 82 3.27 0.39 3.66
CA VAL A 82 4.22 -0.49 2.97
C VAL A 82 4.41 0.08 1.57
N HIS A 83 5.61 0.54 1.28
CA HIS A 83 5.89 1.22 0.01
C HIS A 83 7.34 1.01 -0.45
N ALA A 84 7.57 1.27 -1.73
CA ALA A 84 8.89 1.40 -2.33
C ALA A 84 8.94 2.61 -3.26
N VAL A 85 10.15 3.14 -3.47
CA VAL A 85 10.38 4.22 -4.44
C VAL A 85 11.31 3.70 -5.53
N HIS A 86 10.86 3.80 -6.77
CA HIS A 86 11.62 3.44 -7.96
C HIS A 86 11.77 4.68 -8.85
N GLY A 87 12.98 5.26 -8.84
CA GLY A 87 13.21 6.56 -9.48
C GLY A 87 12.34 7.64 -8.84
N ARG A 88 11.39 8.19 -9.59
CA ARG A 88 10.44 9.20 -9.11
C ARG A 88 9.01 8.66 -8.93
N THR A 89 8.86 7.34 -8.91
CA THR A 89 7.57 6.67 -8.72
C THR A 89 7.51 6.05 -7.33
N LEU A 90 6.51 6.46 -6.54
CA LEU A 90 6.13 5.81 -5.28
C LEU A 90 5.19 4.66 -5.59
N VAL A 91 5.55 3.44 -5.21
CA VAL A 91 4.67 2.27 -5.26
C VAL A 91 4.15 2.03 -3.85
N LEU A 92 2.84 2.13 -3.67
CA LEU A 92 2.16 1.92 -2.41
C LEU A 92 1.48 0.55 -2.42
N TYR A 93 1.97 -0.35 -1.58
CA TYR A 93 1.46 -1.72 -1.47
C TYR A 93 0.29 -1.82 -0.49
N ASP A 94 0.36 -1.06 0.62
CA ASP A 94 -0.69 -1.06 1.64
C ASP A 94 -0.60 0.16 2.56
N VAL A 95 -1.74 0.47 3.22
CA VAL A 95 -1.85 1.46 4.28
C VAL A 95 -2.66 0.84 5.43
N VAL A 96 -2.08 0.82 6.63
CA VAL A 96 -2.68 0.23 7.83
C VAL A 96 -2.91 1.30 8.88
N GLY A 97 -4.14 1.48 9.31
CA GLY A 97 -4.53 2.44 10.34
C GLY A 97 -6.04 2.47 10.58
N ALA A 98 -6.47 3.08 11.65
CA ALA A 98 -7.88 3.27 11.99
C ALA A 98 -8.60 4.24 11.03
N ALA A 99 -7.85 5.07 10.33
CA ALA A 99 -8.31 5.94 9.26
C ALA A 99 -7.33 5.88 8.09
N ILE A 100 -7.85 5.97 6.86
CA ILE A 100 -7.00 6.04 5.66
C ILE A 100 -6.85 7.53 5.30
N PRO A 101 -5.64 8.10 5.41
CA PRO A 101 -5.40 9.49 5.07
C PRO A 101 -5.51 9.72 3.55
N PRO A 102 -5.83 10.95 3.11
CA PRO A 102 -5.78 11.27 1.69
C PRO A 102 -4.35 11.13 1.15
N LEU A 103 -4.23 10.82 -0.15
CA LEU A 103 -2.95 10.57 -0.80
C LEU A 103 -1.91 11.67 -0.55
N ASP A 104 -2.33 12.94 -0.64
CA ASP A 104 -1.40 14.06 -0.53
C ASP A 104 -0.77 14.14 0.88
N ALA A 105 -1.53 13.76 1.93
CA ALA A 105 -0.99 13.64 3.29
C ALA A 105 0.01 12.49 3.42
N LEU A 106 -0.30 11.33 2.82
CA LEU A 106 0.62 10.18 2.81
C LEU A 106 1.93 10.52 2.08
N VAL A 107 1.84 11.13 0.90
CA VAL A 107 3.02 11.52 0.12
C VAL A 107 3.86 12.56 0.88
N ALA A 108 3.22 13.50 1.58
CA ALA A 108 3.92 14.46 2.42
C ALA A 108 4.63 13.78 3.60
N ALA A 109 3.98 12.83 4.26
CA ALA A 109 4.54 12.08 5.40
C ALA A 109 5.70 11.17 4.97
N ILE A 110 5.59 10.52 3.80
CA ILE A 110 6.66 9.71 3.20
C ILE A 110 7.88 10.58 2.86
N GLY A 111 7.67 11.80 2.37
CA GLY A 111 8.74 12.80 2.20
C GLY A 111 9.70 12.55 1.04
N GLU A 112 9.43 11.57 0.19
CA GLU A 112 10.25 11.26 -0.98
C GLU A 112 9.94 12.19 -2.17
N ASP A 113 10.96 12.51 -2.98
CA ASP A 113 10.78 13.33 -4.19
C ASP A 113 10.24 12.48 -5.34
N VAL A 114 8.91 12.40 -5.41
CA VAL A 114 8.19 11.60 -6.42
C VAL A 114 7.24 12.47 -7.22
N ASP A 115 7.02 12.13 -8.47
CA ASP A 115 6.08 12.79 -9.38
C ASP A 115 4.89 11.90 -9.77
N ARG A 116 4.93 10.63 -9.37
CA ARG A 116 3.89 9.64 -9.62
C ARG A 116 3.72 8.72 -8.43
N VAL A 117 2.46 8.38 -8.14
CA VAL A 117 2.11 7.29 -7.22
C VAL A 117 1.42 6.18 -7.99
N VAL A 118 1.78 4.95 -7.69
CA VAL A 118 1.11 3.72 -8.16
C VAL A 118 0.62 2.98 -6.94
N THR A 119 -0.64 2.59 -6.89
CA THR A 119 -1.19 1.76 -5.84
C THR A 119 -1.46 0.35 -6.34
N LEU A 120 -1.18 -0.64 -5.52
CA LEU A 120 -1.46 -2.05 -5.77
C LEU A 120 -2.69 -2.51 -4.96
N PHE A 121 -3.67 -1.65 -4.88
CA PHE A 121 -5.02 -1.84 -4.34
C PHE A 121 -5.93 -0.78 -4.95
N VAL A 122 -7.23 -0.95 -4.83
CA VAL A 122 -8.21 0.06 -5.31
C VAL A 122 -8.14 1.29 -4.40
N PRO A 123 -7.78 2.48 -4.92
CA PRO A 123 -7.45 3.66 -4.10
C PRO A 123 -8.65 4.57 -3.79
N ASP A 124 -9.87 4.04 -3.77
CA ASP A 124 -11.13 4.79 -3.61
C ASP A 124 -11.21 5.59 -2.30
N ARG A 125 -10.38 5.25 -1.29
CA ARG A 125 -10.28 6.00 -0.03
C ARG A 125 -9.12 7.00 0.00
N LEU A 126 -8.24 7.00 -0.99
CA LEU A 126 -7.11 7.94 -1.06
C LEU A 126 -7.47 9.26 -1.76
N GLY A 127 -8.65 9.35 -2.35
CA GLY A 127 -9.15 10.50 -3.13
C GLY A 127 -9.20 10.22 -4.63
N ASP A 128 -9.53 11.26 -5.38
CA ASP A 128 -9.78 11.17 -6.82
C ASP A 128 -8.52 11.31 -7.68
N GLY A 129 -8.68 11.18 -8.99
CA GLY A 129 -7.64 11.45 -9.99
C GLY A 129 -6.73 10.27 -10.29
N PHE A 130 -7.07 9.08 -9.83
CA PHE A 130 -6.37 7.85 -10.23
C PHE A 130 -6.83 7.33 -11.59
N THR A 131 -5.89 6.89 -12.40
CA THR A 131 -6.12 6.21 -13.68
C THR A 131 -5.77 4.74 -13.51
N ALA A 132 -6.68 3.86 -13.94
CA ALA A 132 -6.43 2.43 -13.97
C ALA A 132 -5.53 2.07 -15.16
N GLU A 133 -4.50 1.29 -14.91
CA GLU A 133 -3.56 0.80 -15.93
C GLU A 133 -3.48 -0.73 -15.85
N PRO A 134 -3.35 -1.44 -16.98
CA PRO A 134 -3.12 -2.87 -16.94
C PRO A 134 -1.93 -3.20 -16.02
N ARG A 135 -2.09 -4.18 -15.12
CA ARG A 135 -1.07 -4.55 -14.13
C ARG A 135 0.31 -4.80 -14.77
N ASP A 136 0.34 -5.45 -15.92
CA ASP A 136 1.59 -5.79 -16.61
C ASP A 136 2.39 -4.54 -17.01
N ALA A 137 1.70 -3.47 -17.43
CA ALA A 137 2.35 -2.20 -17.76
C ALA A 137 2.88 -1.47 -16.51
N ALA A 138 2.13 -1.50 -15.43
CA ALA A 138 2.54 -0.94 -14.14
C ALA A 138 3.68 -1.74 -13.50
N ARG A 139 3.67 -3.08 -13.67
CA ARG A 139 4.72 -3.99 -13.21
C ARG A 139 6.06 -3.71 -13.87
N ALA A 140 6.09 -3.52 -15.19
CA ALA A 140 7.32 -3.21 -15.93
C ALA A 140 7.95 -1.87 -15.48
N ALA A 141 7.13 -0.92 -15.00
CA ALA A 141 7.57 0.43 -14.63
C ALA A 141 7.95 0.57 -13.14
N ALA A 142 7.45 -0.29 -12.24
CA ALA A 142 7.44 0.00 -10.81
C ALA A 142 7.79 -1.17 -9.88
N LEU A 143 7.78 -2.41 -10.31
CA LEU A 143 7.70 -3.52 -9.37
C LEU A 143 8.96 -4.38 -9.22
N GLY A 144 10.02 -4.16 -10.00
CA GLY A 144 11.12 -5.11 -9.93
C GLY A 144 10.61 -6.56 -10.07
N ASP A 145 11.48 -7.54 -9.90
CA ASP A 145 11.25 -8.96 -10.19
C ASP A 145 10.44 -9.73 -9.10
N HIS A 146 9.62 -9.06 -8.30
CA HIS A 146 8.79 -9.74 -7.30
C HIS A 146 7.54 -10.33 -7.96
N ASP A 147 7.59 -11.62 -8.20
CA ASP A 147 6.43 -12.42 -8.60
C ASP A 147 5.46 -12.54 -7.42
N PHE A 148 4.43 -11.69 -7.39
CA PHE A 148 3.32 -11.92 -6.50
C PHE A 148 2.55 -13.16 -6.98
N VAL A 149 2.31 -14.08 -6.07
CA VAL A 149 1.56 -15.31 -6.34
C VAL A 149 0.16 -14.95 -6.83
N ASP A 150 -0.34 -15.66 -7.83
CA ASP A 150 -1.71 -15.49 -8.29
C ASP A 150 -2.70 -15.90 -7.20
N VAL A 151 -3.73 -15.08 -6.99
CA VAL A 151 -4.79 -15.41 -6.05
C VAL A 151 -5.78 -16.37 -6.70
N MET A 152 -6.04 -17.49 -6.05
CA MET A 152 -7.12 -18.40 -6.44
C MET A 152 -8.43 -17.98 -5.80
N VAL A 153 -9.46 -17.77 -6.62
CA VAL A 153 -10.81 -17.44 -6.17
C VAL A 153 -11.71 -18.66 -6.34
N ARG A 154 -12.38 -19.08 -5.27
CA ARG A 154 -13.39 -20.13 -5.33
C ARG A 154 -14.79 -19.53 -5.34
N GLY A 155 -15.53 -19.73 -6.44
CA GLY A 155 -16.89 -19.24 -6.61
C GLY A 155 -16.97 -18.00 -7.49
N PRO A 156 -18.18 -17.43 -7.69
CA PRO A 156 -18.35 -16.22 -8.46
C PRO A 156 -17.72 -15.04 -7.72
N LEU A 157 -16.85 -14.31 -8.42
CA LEU A 157 -16.28 -13.05 -7.94
C LEU A 157 -16.92 -11.91 -8.73
N ASP A 158 -17.86 -11.23 -8.10
CA ASP A 158 -18.49 -10.02 -8.64
C ASP A 158 -17.79 -8.78 -8.08
N VAL A 159 -16.70 -8.40 -8.72
CA VAL A 159 -15.95 -7.19 -8.36
C VAL A 159 -16.07 -6.19 -9.50
N PRO A 160 -16.53 -4.96 -9.23
CA PRO A 160 -16.60 -3.92 -10.26
C PRO A 160 -15.23 -3.63 -10.86
N GLU A 161 -15.12 -3.64 -12.18
CA GLU A 161 -13.89 -3.22 -12.87
C GLU A 161 -13.77 -1.68 -12.91
N PRO A 162 -12.55 -1.13 -12.96
CA PRO A 162 -11.27 -1.80 -12.78
C PRO A 162 -11.01 -2.17 -11.32
N PHE A 163 -10.30 -3.27 -11.07
CA PHE A 163 -9.97 -3.73 -9.72
C PHE A 163 -8.50 -4.15 -9.59
N MET A 164 -8.02 -4.21 -8.35
CA MET A 164 -6.74 -4.78 -7.96
C MET A 164 -6.91 -5.51 -6.63
N LEU A 165 -6.44 -6.74 -6.55
CA LEU A 165 -6.31 -7.43 -5.26
C LEU A 165 -5.16 -6.80 -4.47
N PRO A 166 -5.36 -6.45 -3.19
CA PRO A 166 -4.29 -5.90 -2.38
C PRO A 166 -3.05 -6.78 -2.43
N ALA A 167 -1.89 -6.18 -2.68
CA ALA A 167 -0.64 -6.94 -2.86
C ALA A 167 -0.31 -7.84 -1.67
N LEU A 168 -0.56 -7.34 -0.45
CA LEU A 168 -0.31 -8.08 0.79
C LEU A 168 -1.48 -9.01 1.21
N ALA A 169 -2.49 -9.18 0.37
CA ALA A 169 -3.52 -10.19 0.54
C ALA A 169 -3.22 -11.50 -0.22
N ARG A 170 -2.07 -11.56 -0.88
CA ARG A 170 -1.67 -12.68 -1.72
C ARG A 170 -0.65 -13.53 -0.96
N THR A 171 -1.03 -14.69 -0.56
CA THR A 171 -0.19 -15.69 0.13
C THR A 171 -0.32 -17.03 -0.55
#